data_5068919da310767a61e6af1e3d156fab
#
_entry.id   5068919da310767a61e6af1e3d156fab
#
_cell.length_a   1.000
_cell.length_b   1.000
_cell.length_c   1.000
_cell.angle_alpha   90.00
_cell.angle_beta   90.00
_cell.angle_gamma   90.00
#
_symmetry.space_group_name_H-M   'P 1'
#
loop_
_entity.id
_entity.type
_entity.pdbx_description
1 polymer ?
#
loop_
_entity_poly.entity_id
_entity_poly.type
_entity_poly.pdbx_seq_one_letter_code
_entity_poly.pdbx_strand_id
1 'polypeptide(L)' 'MRGDRVEVVIDIGDGTRAYEVAATRAGRRVEITNRRGVIEVAEVTRTGSPVRTARFMASRVVALVEHPADSPASKQNNGR' A
#
# COMPACT_ATOMS: atom_id res chain seq x y z
N MET A 1 -4.70 -5.03 16.38
CA MET A 1 -3.65 -5.28 15.37
C MET A 1 -4.03 -4.60 14.07
N ARG A 2 -3.05 -4.00 13.44
CA ARG A 2 -3.26 -3.28 12.21
C ARG A 2 -2.60 -4.01 11.05
N GLY A 3 -3.31 -4.12 9.92
CA GLY A 3 -2.77 -4.76 8.74
C GLY A 3 -1.90 -3.82 7.94
N ASP A 4 -1.41 -4.31 6.84
CA ASP A 4 -0.64 -3.49 5.90
C ASP A 4 -1.50 -2.37 5.37
N ARG A 5 -0.85 -1.24 5.05
CA ARG A 5 -1.50 -0.19 4.28
C ARG A 5 -0.45 0.56 3.48
N VAL A 6 -0.89 1.10 2.38
CA VAL A 6 -0.02 1.82 1.47
C VAL A 6 -0.70 3.15 1.13
N GLU A 7 0.05 4.24 1.29
CA GLU A 7 -0.41 5.55 0.87
C GLU A 7 0.25 5.90 -0.45
N VAL A 8 -0.55 6.37 -1.39
CA VAL A 8 -0.06 6.78 -2.70
C VAL A 8 -0.41 8.24 -2.87
N VAL A 9 0.60 9.07 -3.06
CA VAL A 9 0.41 10.51 -3.27
C VAL A 9 0.60 10.79 -4.75
N ILE A 10 -0.41 11.35 -5.37
CA ILE A 10 -0.37 11.62 -6.81
C ILE A 10 -0.45 13.11 -7.07
N ASP A 11 0.10 13.47 -8.22
CA ASP A 11 0.07 14.83 -8.75
C ASP A 11 -1.21 14.97 -9.57
N ILE A 12 -2.06 15.91 -9.19
CA ILE A 12 -3.32 16.14 -9.90
C ILE A 12 -3.31 17.45 -10.69
N GLY A 13 -2.11 18.02 -10.89
CA GLY A 13 -1.94 19.19 -11.73
C GLY A 13 -1.71 20.46 -10.93
N ASP A 14 -2.58 20.79 -10.01
CA ASP A 14 -2.44 21.98 -9.18
C ASP A 14 -2.28 21.64 -7.72
N GLY A 15 -1.78 20.45 -7.45
CA GLY A 15 -1.54 20.01 -6.09
C GLY A 15 -1.36 18.51 -6.07
N THR A 16 -1.55 17.93 -4.92
CA THR A 16 -1.42 16.50 -4.75
C THR A 16 -2.65 15.95 -4.03
N ARG A 17 -2.84 14.66 -4.19
CA ARG A 17 -3.91 13.94 -3.49
C ARG A 17 -3.36 12.62 -3.00
N ALA A 18 -3.73 12.24 -1.80
CA ALA A 18 -3.31 10.98 -1.22
C ALA A 18 -4.45 9.97 -1.25
N TYR A 19 -4.11 8.74 -1.61
CA TYR A 19 -5.02 7.60 -1.58
C TYR A 19 -4.42 6.55 -0.68
N GLU A 20 -5.27 5.78 -0.03
CA GLU A 20 -4.80 4.72 0.85
C GLU A 20 -5.46 3.41 0.47
N VAL A 21 -4.65 2.36 0.40
CA VAL A 21 -5.14 1.00 0.23
C VAL A 21 -4.67 0.23 1.45
N ALA A 22 -5.61 -0.35 2.18
CA ALA A 22 -5.30 -1.01 3.43
C ALA A 22 -5.89 -2.41 3.46
N ALA A 23 -5.22 -3.30 4.17
CA ALA A 23 -5.76 -4.61 4.44
C ALA A 23 -6.92 -4.49 5.41
N THR A 24 -8.06 -5.04 5.02
CA THR A 24 -9.30 -4.87 5.78
C THR A 24 -9.60 -6.01 6.73
N ARG A 25 -8.82 -7.09 6.64
CA ARG A 25 -9.02 -8.24 7.50
C ARG A 25 -7.69 -8.86 7.87
N ALA A 26 -7.68 -9.60 8.95
CA ALA A 26 -6.49 -10.34 9.36
C ALA A 26 -6.06 -11.32 8.27
N GLY A 27 -4.78 -11.49 8.11
CA GLY A 27 -4.23 -12.41 7.11
C GLY A 27 -4.09 -11.81 5.73
N ARG A 28 -4.62 -10.61 5.52
CA ARG A 28 -4.48 -9.93 4.23
C ARG A 28 -3.28 -9.02 4.24
N ARG A 29 -2.77 -8.75 3.06
CA ARG A 29 -1.65 -7.83 2.91
C ARG A 29 -1.87 -6.97 1.67
N VAL A 30 -1.03 -5.97 1.52
CA VAL A 30 -1.09 -5.08 0.36
C VAL A 30 0.18 -5.29 -0.44
N GLU A 31 0.03 -5.57 -1.72
CA GLU A 31 1.15 -5.79 -2.63
C GLU A 31 1.21 -4.67 -3.65
N ILE A 32 2.42 -4.30 -4.01
CA ILE A 32 2.66 -3.23 -4.98
C ILE A 32 3.40 -3.82 -6.17
N THR A 33 2.92 -3.51 -7.36
CA THR A 33 3.54 -3.93 -8.60
C THR A 33 3.71 -2.70 -9.49
N ASN A 34 4.88 -2.60 -10.11
CA ASN A 34 5.13 -1.53 -11.07
C ASN A 34 5.40 -2.20 -12.41
N ARG A 35 4.54 -1.95 -13.37
CA ARG A 35 4.64 -2.58 -14.68
C ARG A 35 4.17 -1.63 -15.76
N ARG A 36 5.04 -1.38 -16.73
CA ARG A 36 4.69 -0.62 -17.92
C ARG A 36 4.08 0.74 -17.62
N GLY A 37 4.65 1.43 -16.65
CA GLY A 37 4.18 2.76 -16.31
C GLY A 37 2.92 2.78 -15.49
N VAL A 38 2.48 1.64 -14.98
CA VAL A 38 1.30 1.55 -14.11
C VAL A 38 1.74 0.96 -12.78
N ILE A 39 1.35 1.64 -11.71
CA ILE A 39 1.57 1.13 -10.37
C ILE A 39 0.26 0.54 -9.89
N GLU A 40 0.29 -0.74 -9.51
CA GLU A 40 -0.86 -1.43 -8.96
C GLU A 40 -0.65 -1.66 -7.48
N VAL A 41 -1.64 -1.30 -6.69
CA VAL A 41 -1.62 -1.51 -5.26
C VAL A 41 -2.84 -2.37 -4.94
N ALA A 42 -2.59 -3.58 -4.48
CA ALA A 42 -3.67 -4.57 -4.33
C ALA A 42 -3.72 -5.09 -2.91
N GLU A 43 -4.93 -5.15 -2.37
CA GLU A 43 -5.19 -5.90 -1.16
C GLU A 43 -5.38 -7.35 -1.58
N VAL A 44 -4.60 -8.26 -1.01
CA VAL A 44 -4.67 -9.67 -1.38
C VAL A 44 -4.92 -10.52 -0.14
N THR A 45 -5.51 -11.68 -0.38
CA THR A 45 -5.74 -12.66 0.67
C THR A 45 -4.43 -13.34 1.04
N ARG A 46 -4.49 -14.18 2.06
CA ARG A 46 -3.33 -14.95 2.50
C ARG A 46 -2.73 -15.77 1.37
N THR A 47 -3.56 -16.27 0.48
CA THR A 47 -3.11 -17.10 -0.63
C THR A 47 -2.75 -16.29 -1.86
N GLY A 48 -2.88 -14.97 -1.79
CA GLY A 48 -2.46 -14.12 -2.89
C GLY A 48 -3.55 -13.72 -3.86
N SER A 49 -4.81 -14.07 -3.57
CA SER A 49 -5.92 -13.68 -4.45
C SER A 49 -6.26 -12.22 -4.23
N PRO A 50 -6.40 -11.44 -5.29
CA PRO A 50 -6.72 -10.03 -5.12
C PRO A 50 -8.15 -9.83 -4.64
N VAL A 51 -8.30 -8.93 -3.67
CA VAL A 51 -9.60 -8.51 -3.16
C VAL A 51 -10.03 -7.24 -3.85
N ARG A 52 -9.09 -6.32 -3.98
CA ARG A 52 -9.29 -5.10 -4.74
C ARG A 52 -7.94 -4.55 -5.16
N THR A 53 -7.93 -3.86 -6.26
CA THR A 53 -6.71 -3.31 -6.84
C THR A 53 -6.96 -1.88 -7.25
N ALA A 54 -6.03 -1.01 -6.87
CA ALA A 54 -6.02 0.37 -7.34
C ALA A 54 -4.85 0.51 -8.31
N ARG A 55 -5.07 1.20 -9.41
CA ARG A 55 -4.04 1.43 -10.42
C ARG A 55 -3.82 2.91 -10.58
N PHE A 56 -2.55 3.27 -10.71
CA PHE A 56 -2.14 4.66 -10.84
C PHE A 56 -1.14 4.76 -11.98
N MET A 57 -1.17 5.88 -12.70
CA MET A 57 -0.12 6.13 -13.69
C MET A 57 1.16 6.46 -12.94
N ALA A 58 2.23 5.72 -13.22
CA ALA A 58 3.47 5.89 -12.49
C ALA A 58 4.00 7.32 -12.61
N SER A 59 3.78 7.96 -13.76
CA SER A 59 4.25 9.32 -13.98
C SER A 59 3.54 10.34 -13.09
N ARG A 60 2.44 9.97 -12.47
CA ARG A 60 1.70 10.86 -11.58
C ARG A 60 1.97 10.57 -10.11
N VAL A 61 2.67 9.51 -9.81
CA VAL A 61 2.94 9.13 -8.42
C VAL A 61 4.13 9.94 -7.93
N VAL A 62 3.90 10.74 -6.91
CA VAL A 62 4.94 11.58 -6.30
C VAL A 62 5.61 10.82 -5.16
N ALA A 63 4.83 10.08 -4.40
CA ALA A 63 5.35 9.35 -3.25
C ALA A 63 4.50 8.13 -3.00
N LEU A 64 5.13 7.12 -2.43
CA LEU A 64 4.45 5.89 -2.08
C LEU A 64 5.01 5.45 -0.75
N VAL A 65 4.15 5.35 0.25
CA VAL A 65 4.57 5.07 1.62
C VAL A 65 3.93 3.77 2.06
N GLU A 66 4.76 2.82 2.44
CA GLU A 66 4.30 1.52 2.91
C GLU A 66 4.31 1.48 4.42
N HIS A 67 3.19 1.06 4.99
CA HIS A 67 3.07 0.85 6.42
C HIS A 67 2.82 -0.64 6.63
N PRO A 68 3.83 -1.40 7.03
CA PRO A 68 3.64 -2.83 7.22
C PRO A 68 2.75 -3.10 8.42
N ALA A 69 2.22 -4.30 8.47
CA ALA A 69 1.38 -4.72 9.58
C ALA A 69 2.17 -4.65 10.88
N ASP A 70 1.47 -4.30 11.96
CA ASP A 70 2.07 -4.32 13.28
C ASP A 70 2.44 -5.73 13.64
N SER A 71 3.58 -5.88 14.29
CA SER A 71 4.01 -7.17 14.78
C SER A 71 4.85 -6.97 16.02
N PRO A 72 4.95 -7.99 16.87
CA PRO A 72 5.82 -7.88 18.04
C PRO A 72 7.27 -7.57 17.68
N ALA A 73 7.75 -8.13 16.57
CA ALA A 73 9.12 -7.86 16.14
C ALA A 73 9.34 -6.40 15.81
N SER A 74 8.39 -5.76 15.13
CA SER A 74 8.50 -4.35 14.82
C SER A 74 8.56 -3.51 16.07
N LYS A 75 7.73 -3.85 17.05
CA LYS A 75 7.71 -3.09 18.28
C LYS A 75 8.99 -3.24 19.06
N GLN A 76 9.57 -4.43 19.04
CA GLN A 76 10.83 -4.65 19.74
C GLN A 76 11.93 -3.80 19.15
N ASN A 77 11.96 -3.68 17.85
CA ASN A 77 12.98 -2.88 17.20
C ASN A 77 12.86 -1.43 17.60
N ASN A 78 11.65 -0.97 17.77
CA ASN A 78 11.43 0.41 18.15
C ASN A 78 11.80 0.68 19.59
N GLY A 79 11.90 -0.33 20.40
CA GLY A 79 12.22 -0.18 21.79
C GLY A 79 13.68 0.11 22.04
N ARG A 80 14.49 0.11 21.05
CA ARG A 80 15.93 0.37 21.25
C ARG A 80 16.23 1.84 21.16
#